data_f74857c114006e5f445cfabb4caa7b1b
#
_entry.id   f74857c114006e5f445cfabb4caa7b1b
#
_cell.length_a   1.000
_cell.length_b   1.000
_cell.length_c   1.000
_cell.angle_alpha   90.00
_cell.angle_beta   90.00
_cell.angle_gamma   90.00
#
_symmetry.space_group_name_H-M   'P 1'
#
loop_
_entity.id
_entity.type
_entity.pdbx_description
1 polymer ?
#
loop_
_entity_poly.entity_id
_entity_poly.type
_entity_poly.pdbx_seq_one_letter_code
_entity_poly.pdbx_strand_id
1 'polypeptide(L)'
;LVPADAQPPHAAPSPSWVVLVFGFFGAQLVLWPLLGLFGALFSSLLHSVTGSLLGSVLFAAGAIGLAKSSRTLFVEQMALNLLFAAQMLWLWAFLQESANAHWGWVAASLLVFQLALAAGLPTGWLVRIVAFQASWTLFFLPPLLHTVEPSFAIDNAMHWVLTWPRHTLWLAALWAVWAHCESRFLTK
;
A
#
# COMPACT_ATOMS: atom_id res chain seq x y z
N LEU A 1 18.66 -20.49 -42.22
CA LEU A 1 17.41 -21.23 -42.27
C LEU A 1 16.85 -21.33 -40.88
N VAL A 2 15.96 -20.38 -40.49
CA VAL A 2 15.19 -20.45 -39.26
C VAL A 2 14.04 -21.41 -39.50
N PRO A 3 13.81 -22.42 -38.61
CA PRO A 3 12.67 -23.31 -38.79
C PRO A 3 11.36 -22.49 -38.74
N ALA A 4 10.52 -22.69 -39.75
CA ALA A 4 9.24 -21.98 -39.91
C ALA A 4 8.19 -22.31 -38.82
N ASP A 5 8.49 -23.25 -37.92
CA ASP A 5 7.55 -23.78 -36.92
C ASP A 5 7.75 -23.28 -35.50
N ALA A 6 8.56 -22.26 -35.31
CA ALA A 6 8.62 -21.58 -33.99
C ALA A 6 7.34 -20.74 -33.79
N GLN A 7 6.23 -21.42 -33.45
CA GLN A 7 5.04 -20.72 -32.95
C GLN A 7 5.46 -19.85 -31.75
N PRO A 8 5.12 -18.55 -31.76
CA PRO A 8 5.38 -17.71 -30.59
C PRO A 8 4.72 -18.38 -29.37
N PRO A 9 5.40 -18.39 -28.21
CA PRO A 9 4.85 -18.98 -27.00
C PRO A 9 3.46 -18.38 -26.78
N HIS A 10 2.44 -19.23 -26.75
CA HIS A 10 1.07 -18.79 -26.51
C HIS A 10 1.09 -17.98 -25.20
N ALA A 11 0.75 -16.70 -25.28
CA ALA A 11 0.57 -15.87 -24.08
C ALA A 11 -0.46 -16.59 -23.20
N ALA A 12 -0.08 -16.88 -21.96
CA ALA A 12 -0.98 -17.53 -21.01
C ALA A 12 -2.29 -16.72 -20.94
N PRO A 13 -3.45 -17.37 -21.07
CA PRO A 13 -4.73 -16.67 -21.08
C PRO A 13 -4.84 -15.83 -19.79
N SER A 14 -5.21 -14.55 -19.91
CA SER A 14 -5.47 -13.70 -18.77
C SER A 14 -6.53 -14.34 -17.88
N PRO A 15 -6.33 -14.37 -16.55
CA PRO A 15 -7.31 -14.98 -15.66
C PRO A 15 -8.66 -14.26 -15.82
N SER A 16 -9.75 -15.03 -15.87
CA SER A 16 -11.08 -14.46 -15.96
C SER A 16 -11.36 -13.58 -14.72
N TRP A 17 -12.19 -12.57 -14.87
CA TRP A 17 -12.60 -11.71 -13.75
C TRP A 17 -13.19 -12.51 -12.58
N VAL A 18 -13.85 -13.64 -12.87
CA VAL A 18 -14.39 -14.56 -11.87
C VAL A 18 -13.27 -15.13 -10.98
N VAL A 19 -12.16 -15.59 -11.60
CA VAL A 19 -10.99 -16.09 -10.87
C VAL A 19 -10.36 -15.00 -10.01
N LEU A 20 -10.33 -13.75 -10.51
CA LEU A 20 -9.83 -12.59 -9.76
C LEU A 20 -10.69 -12.33 -8.50
N VAL A 21 -12.02 -12.33 -8.66
CA VAL A 21 -12.96 -12.09 -7.57
C VAL A 21 -12.90 -13.22 -6.53
N PHE A 22 -12.96 -14.48 -6.96
CA PHE A 22 -12.87 -15.62 -6.04
C PHE A 22 -11.50 -15.73 -5.37
N GLY A 23 -10.43 -15.42 -6.08
CA GLY A 23 -9.08 -15.33 -5.51
C GLY A 23 -9.00 -14.27 -4.40
N PHE A 24 -9.60 -13.10 -4.62
CA PHE A 24 -9.67 -12.03 -3.63
C PHE A 24 -10.44 -12.48 -2.37
N PHE A 25 -11.67 -12.95 -2.54
CA PHE A 25 -12.48 -13.40 -1.39
C PHE A 25 -11.85 -14.59 -0.67
N GLY A 26 -11.26 -15.55 -1.41
CA GLY A 26 -10.54 -16.67 -0.82
C GLY A 26 -9.35 -16.22 0.04
N ALA A 27 -8.57 -15.26 -0.43
CA ALA A 27 -7.47 -14.68 0.33
C ALA A 27 -7.96 -13.96 1.60
N GLN A 28 -9.10 -13.24 1.52
CA GLN A 28 -9.70 -12.57 2.69
C GLN A 28 -10.17 -13.58 3.74
N LEU A 29 -10.85 -14.65 3.33
CA LEU A 29 -11.34 -15.70 4.23
C LEU A 29 -10.22 -16.41 5.00
N VAL A 30 -9.04 -16.51 4.42
CA VAL A 30 -7.87 -17.11 5.08
C VAL A 30 -7.16 -16.09 5.97
N LEU A 31 -6.95 -14.90 5.46
CA LEU A 31 -6.09 -13.93 6.12
C LEU A 31 -6.76 -13.25 7.33
N TRP A 32 -8.05 -12.91 7.25
CA TRP A 32 -8.72 -12.24 8.37
C TRP A 32 -8.74 -13.06 9.66
N PRO A 33 -9.07 -14.36 9.64
CA PRO A 33 -8.93 -15.20 10.82
C PRO A 33 -7.47 -15.31 11.31
N LEU A 34 -6.50 -15.39 10.39
CA LEU A 34 -5.09 -15.45 10.74
C LEU A 34 -4.62 -14.17 11.43
N LEU A 35 -5.00 -13.00 10.89
CA LEU A 35 -4.70 -11.70 11.51
C LEU A 35 -5.41 -11.53 12.86
N GLY A 36 -6.65 -12.00 12.97
CA GLY A 36 -7.40 -12.01 14.23
C GLY A 36 -6.72 -12.88 15.29
N LEU A 37 -6.29 -14.08 14.92
CA LEU A 37 -5.53 -14.97 15.79
C LEU A 37 -4.19 -14.35 16.20
N PHE A 38 -3.46 -13.77 15.25
CA PHE A 38 -2.23 -13.04 15.53
C PHE A 38 -2.47 -11.88 16.50
N GLY A 39 -3.50 -11.07 16.25
CA GLY A 39 -3.89 -9.99 17.15
C GLY A 39 -4.24 -10.47 18.56
N ALA A 40 -4.95 -11.60 18.68
CA ALA A 40 -5.29 -12.18 19.97
C ALA A 40 -4.05 -12.71 20.72
N LEU A 41 -3.17 -13.46 20.04
CA LEU A 41 -1.97 -14.04 20.64
C LEU A 41 -0.92 -13.00 21.03
N PHE A 42 -0.79 -11.93 20.25
CA PHE A 42 0.21 -10.90 20.44
C PHE A 42 -0.38 -9.58 20.92
N SER A 43 -1.60 -9.60 21.49
CA SER A 43 -2.31 -8.40 21.92
C SER A 43 -1.46 -7.53 22.86
N SER A 44 -0.81 -8.12 23.86
CA SER A 44 0.06 -7.38 24.79
C SER A 44 1.25 -6.71 24.10
N LEU A 45 1.83 -7.34 23.09
CA LEU A 45 2.91 -6.78 22.29
C LEU A 45 2.40 -5.63 21.40
N LEU A 46 1.24 -5.82 20.77
CA LEU A 46 0.63 -4.83 19.88
C LEU A 46 0.06 -3.61 20.61
N HIS A 47 -0.11 -3.68 21.93
CA HIS A 47 -0.46 -2.52 22.77
C HIS A 47 0.77 -1.63 23.09
N SER A 48 1.97 -2.01 22.68
CA SER A 48 3.15 -1.15 22.78
C SER A 48 3.51 -0.57 21.41
N VAL A 49 3.97 0.67 21.39
CA VAL A 49 4.45 1.32 20.15
C VAL A 49 5.51 0.49 19.45
N THR A 50 6.51 0.03 20.21
CA THR A 50 7.61 -0.79 19.68
C THR A 50 7.09 -2.10 19.09
N GLY A 51 6.15 -2.76 19.77
CA GLY A 51 5.57 -4.02 19.29
C GLY A 51 4.76 -3.83 18.00
N SER A 52 3.98 -2.75 17.92
CA SER A 52 3.23 -2.40 16.70
C SER A 52 4.16 -2.08 15.53
N LEU A 53 5.24 -1.34 15.76
CA LEU A 53 6.24 -1.06 14.72
C LEU A 53 6.97 -2.33 14.27
N LEU A 54 7.37 -3.20 15.19
CA LEU A 54 7.96 -4.50 14.86
C LEU A 54 6.99 -5.37 14.06
N GLY A 55 5.74 -5.46 14.47
CA GLY A 55 4.68 -6.16 13.75
C GLY A 55 4.49 -5.62 12.33
N SER A 56 4.49 -4.29 12.20
CA SER A 56 4.41 -3.61 10.90
C SER A 56 5.58 -4.02 9.97
N VAL A 57 6.81 -3.98 10.47
CA VAL A 57 8.00 -4.36 9.70
C VAL A 57 7.98 -5.84 9.33
N LEU A 58 7.57 -6.73 10.25
CA LEU A 58 7.45 -8.16 9.97
C LEU A 58 6.40 -8.45 8.89
N PHE A 59 5.24 -7.81 8.95
CA PHE A 59 4.21 -7.97 7.92
C PHE A 59 4.65 -7.40 6.57
N ALA A 60 5.35 -6.27 6.57
CA ALA A 60 5.95 -5.70 5.37
C ALA A 60 6.96 -6.66 4.73
N ALA A 61 7.88 -7.21 5.54
CA ALA A 61 8.87 -8.17 5.09
C ALA A 61 8.21 -9.46 4.55
N GLY A 62 7.19 -9.97 5.24
CA GLY A 62 6.39 -11.11 4.80
C GLY A 62 5.69 -10.84 3.45
N ALA A 63 5.08 -9.67 3.29
CA ALA A 63 4.43 -9.27 2.05
C ALA A 63 5.43 -9.19 0.88
N ILE A 64 6.58 -8.57 1.09
CA ILE A 64 7.65 -8.47 0.08
C ILE A 64 8.19 -9.87 -0.25
N GLY A 65 8.40 -10.73 0.76
CA GLY A 65 8.83 -12.11 0.57
C GLY A 65 7.85 -12.91 -0.28
N LEU A 66 6.55 -12.85 0.05
CA LEU A 66 5.49 -13.50 -0.72
C LEU A 66 5.43 -12.97 -2.16
N ALA A 67 5.47 -11.66 -2.35
CA ALA A 67 5.43 -11.05 -3.68
C ALA A 67 6.63 -11.44 -4.55
N LYS A 68 7.77 -11.75 -3.96
CA LYS A 68 8.97 -12.23 -4.66
C LYS A 68 8.97 -13.74 -4.91
N SER A 69 8.31 -14.54 -4.05
CA SER A 69 8.38 -16.00 -4.10
C SER A 69 7.48 -16.61 -5.18
N SER A 70 6.34 -16.02 -5.45
CA SER A 70 5.34 -16.57 -6.37
C SER A 70 4.51 -15.45 -7.01
N ARG A 71 4.17 -15.64 -8.30
CA ARG A 71 3.28 -14.75 -9.05
C ARG A 71 1.88 -15.33 -9.21
N THR A 72 1.46 -16.22 -8.31
CA THR A 72 0.08 -16.67 -8.30
C THR A 72 -0.82 -15.59 -7.73
N LEU A 73 -2.00 -15.41 -8.32
CA LEU A 73 -2.96 -14.39 -7.91
C LEU A 73 -3.27 -14.45 -6.40
N PHE A 74 -3.40 -15.66 -5.85
CA PHE A 74 -3.69 -15.87 -4.43
C PHE A 74 -2.56 -15.31 -3.54
N VAL A 75 -1.29 -15.61 -3.89
CA VAL A 75 -0.12 -15.11 -3.14
C VAL A 75 0.01 -13.60 -3.23
N GLU A 76 -0.27 -13.02 -4.41
CA GLU A 76 -0.29 -11.56 -4.58
C GLU A 76 -1.39 -10.90 -3.74
N GLN A 77 -2.58 -11.50 -3.64
CA GLN A 77 -3.65 -11.01 -2.77
C GLN A 77 -3.28 -11.13 -1.28
N MET A 78 -2.64 -12.22 -0.89
CA MET A 78 -2.10 -12.37 0.48
C MET A 78 -1.06 -11.29 0.78
N ALA A 79 -0.13 -11.03 -0.15
CA ALA A 79 0.87 -9.99 -0.01
C ALA A 79 0.22 -8.59 0.12
N LEU A 80 -0.81 -8.29 -0.69
CA LEU A 80 -1.56 -7.03 -0.59
C LEU A 80 -2.18 -6.83 0.80
N ASN A 81 -2.83 -7.86 1.32
CA ASN A 81 -3.46 -7.79 2.64
C ASN A 81 -2.43 -7.60 3.77
N LEU A 82 -1.28 -8.27 3.68
CA LEU A 82 -0.17 -8.04 4.62
C LEU A 82 0.40 -6.63 4.53
N LEU A 83 0.46 -6.04 3.32
CA LEU A 83 0.85 -4.64 3.12
C LEU A 83 -0.13 -3.68 3.80
N PHE A 84 -1.44 -3.93 3.69
CA PHE A 84 -2.44 -3.15 4.41
C PHE A 84 -2.31 -3.30 5.91
N ALA A 85 -2.18 -4.54 6.41
CA ALA A 85 -2.00 -4.81 7.83
C ALA A 85 -0.73 -4.13 8.39
N ALA A 86 0.38 -4.16 7.64
CA ALA A 86 1.61 -3.47 8.00
C ALA A 86 1.40 -1.95 8.15
N GLN A 87 0.72 -1.31 7.20
CA GLN A 87 0.43 0.11 7.25
C GLN A 87 -0.53 0.47 8.39
N MET A 88 -1.54 -0.37 8.66
CA MET A 88 -2.45 -0.19 9.80
C MET A 88 -1.73 -0.31 11.14
N LEU A 89 -0.81 -1.27 11.30
CA LEU A 89 0.01 -1.38 12.52
C LEU A 89 0.98 -0.20 12.67
N TRP A 90 1.51 0.31 11.55
CA TRP A 90 2.33 1.53 11.58
C TRP A 90 1.54 2.71 12.11
N LEU A 91 0.35 2.96 11.56
CA LEU A 91 -0.55 4.01 12.04
C LEU A 91 -0.97 3.79 13.50
N TRP A 92 -1.31 2.56 13.86
CA TRP A 92 -1.72 2.20 15.22
C TRP A 92 -0.63 2.51 16.26
N ALA A 93 0.64 2.27 15.91
CA ALA A 93 1.76 2.59 16.79
C ALA A 93 1.78 4.06 17.20
N PHE A 94 1.52 4.97 16.26
CA PHE A 94 1.47 6.41 16.55
C PHE A 94 0.18 6.84 17.24
N LEU A 95 -0.93 6.15 16.99
CA LEU A 95 -2.20 6.43 17.65
C LEU A 95 -2.16 6.12 19.16
N GLN A 96 -1.31 5.19 19.59
CA GLN A 96 -1.15 4.85 21.00
C GLN A 96 -0.51 5.99 21.83
N GLU A 97 0.32 6.82 21.23
CA GLU A 97 0.97 7.96 21.89
C GLU A 97 0.18 9.26 21.77
N SER A 98 -0.95 9.26 21.10
CA SER A 98 -1.52 10.41 20.41
C SER A 98 -2.37 11.38 21.22
N ALA A 99 -2.20 11.51 22.54
CA ALA A 99 -2.80 12.67 23.20
C ALA A 99 -2.27 14.02 22.64
N ASN A 100 -1.09 14.03 21.98
CA ASN A 100 -0.45 15.20 21.37
C ASN A 100 0.24 14.89 20.01
N ALA A 101 -0.15 13.85 19.30
CA ALA A 101 0.52 13.50 18.05
C ALA A 101 0.28 14.58 16.98
N HIS A 102 1.35 15.15 16.48
CA HIS A 102 1.30 15.97 15.28
C HIS A 102 1.03 15.06 14.06
N TRP A 103 -0.20 15.05 13.60
CA TRP A 103 -0.64 14.21 12.49
C TRP A 103 0.19 14.36 11.22
N GLY A 104 0.80 15.52 11.04
CA GLY A 104 1.74 15.73 9.93
C GLY A 104 2.97 14.82 10.03
N TRP A 105 3.54 14.61 11.22
CA TRP A 105 4.66 13.69 11.40
C TRP A 105 4.25 12.25 11.23
N VAL A 106 3.04 11.87 11.66
CA VAL A 106 2.48 10.54 11.44
C VAL A 106 2.33 10.28 9.94
N ALA A 107 1.74 11.22 9.20
CA ALA A 107 1.59 11.13 7.76
C ALA A 107 2.94 11.11 7.02
N ALA A 108 3.92 11.92 7.45
CA ALA A 108 5.26 11.92 6.88
C ALA A 108 5.97 10.59 7.10
N SER A 109 5.89 10.02 8.31
CA SER A 109 6.46 8.70 8.62
C SER A 109 5.80 7.58 7.81
N LEU A 110 4.47 7.62 7.66
CA LEU A 110 3.73 6.68 6.81
C LEU A 110 4.14 6.79 5.35
N LEU A 111 4.32 8.01 4.84
CA LEU A 111 4.79 8.24 3.48
C LEU A 111 6.18 7.62 3.25
N VAL A 112 7.12 7.85 4.17
CA VAL A 112 8.47 7.24 4.12
C VAL A 112 8.36 5.71 4.13
N PHE A 113 7.51 5.15 4.99
CA PHE A 113 7.26 3.71 5.05
C PHE A 113 6.68 3.18 3.74
N GLN A 114 5.69 3.86 3.14
CA GLN A 114 5.11 3.49 1.85
C GLN A 114 6.13 3.54 0.70
N LEU A 115 7.00 4.54 0.68
CA LEU A 115 8.08 4.62 -0.31
C LEU A 115 9.09 3.47 -0.14
N ALA A 116 9.43 3.11 1.10
CA ALA A 116 10.29 1.95 1.38
C ALA A 116 9.62 0.64 0.94
N LEU A 117 8.31 0.47 1.17
CA LEU A 117 7.54 -0.67 0.66
C LEU A 117 7.56 -0.73 -0.87
N ALA A 118 7.32 0.39 -1.55
CA ALA A 118 7.34 0.46 -3.01
C ALA A 118 8.72 0.09 -3.58
N ALA A 119 9.80 0.52 -2.92
CA ALA A 119 11.17 0.16 -3.31
C ALA A 119 11.51 -1.32 -3.08
N GLY A 120 10.92 -1.95 -2.05
CA GLY A 120 11.15 -3.36 -1.71
C GLY A 120 10.35 -4.35 -2.56
N LEU A 121 9.21 -3.93 -3.10
CA LEU A 121 8.32 -4.77 -3.90
C LEU A 121 8.88 -5.02 -5.30
N PRO A 122 8.62 -6.21 -5.88
CA PRO A 122 8.88 -6.44 -7.30
C PRO A 122 7.97 -5.54 -8.14
N THR A 123 8.42 -5.21 -9.36
CA THR A 123 7.61 -4.46 -10.31
C THR A 123 6.27 -5.16 -10.58
N GLY A 124 5.18 -4.40 -10.58
CA GLY A 124 3.84 -4.94 -10.82
C GLY A 124 2.74 -4.09 -10.20
N TRP A 125 1.53 -4.65 -10.17
CA TRP A 125 0.35 -3.94 -9.68
C TRP A 125 0.39 -3.61 -8.18
N LEU A 126 1.11 -4.40 -7.35
CA LEU A 126 1.29 -4.11 -5.92
C LEU A 126 2.04 -2.80 -5.70
N VAL A 127 3.09 -2.56 -6.47
CA VAL A 127 3.82 -1.28 -6.44
C VAL A 127 2.90 -0.12 -6.80
N ARG A 128 2.02 -0.31 -7.80
CA ARG A 128 1.05 0.72 -8.21
C ARG A 128 0.08 1.08 -7.10
N ILE A 129 -0.42 0.08 -6.37
CA ILE A 129 -1.31 0.32 -5.22
C ILE A 129 -0.58 1.08 -4.12
N VAL A 130 0.62 0.65 -3.73
CA VAL A 130 1.40 1.33 -2.70
C VAL A 130 1.75 2.76 -3.12
N ALA A 131 2.12 2.96 -4.39
CA ALA A 131 2.40 4.30 -4.91
C ALA A 131 1.13 5.18 -4.96
N PHE A 132 -0.03 4.61 -5.28
CA PHE A 132 -1.29 5.31 -5.19
C PHE A 132 -1.60 5.75 -3.74
N GLN A 133 -1.40 4.85 -2.77
CA GLN A 133 -1.55 5.18 -1.35
C GLN A 133 -0.56 6.28 -0.91
N ALA A 134 0.70 6.19 -1.34
CA ALA A 134 1.71 7.22 -1.06
C ALA A 134 1.33 8.58 -1.66
N SER A 135 0.75 8.59 -2.85
CA SER A 135 0.24 9.82 -3.49
C SER A 135 -0.89 10.44 -2.68
N TRP A 136 -1.81 9.64 -2.14
CA TRP A 136 -2.86 10.13 -1.23
C TRP A 136 -2.29 10.66 0.08
N THR A 137 -1.35 9.94 0.68
CA THR A 137 -0.66 10.39 1.91
C THR A 137 0.06 11.71 1.67
N LEU A 138 0.76 11.85 0.54
CA LEU A 138 1.43 13.09 0.14
C LEU A 138 0.44 14.24 -0.07
N PHE A 139 -0.73 13.95 -0.64
CA PHE A 139 -1.78 14.96 -0.86
C PHE A 139 -2.34 15.52 0.46
N PHE A 140 -2.55 14.66 1.45
CA PHE A 140 -3.06 15.09 2.75
C PHE A 140 -1.98 15.62 3.70
N LEU A 141 -0.70 15.43 3.39
CA LEU A 141 0.41 15.82 4.24
C LEU A 141 0.43 17.34 4.56
N PRO A 142 0.28 18.28 3.58
CA PRO A 142 0.32 19.70 3.89
C PRO A 142 -0.73 20.18 4.88
N PRO A 143 -2.03 19.84 4.75
CA PRO A 143 -3.02 20.22 5.75
C PRO A 143 -2.75 19.56 7.11
N LEU A 144 -2.26 18.31 7.15
CA LEU A 144 -1.97 17.60 8.39
C LEU A 144 -0.77 18.19 9.15
N LEU A 145 0.20 18.80 8.45
CA LEU A 145 1.33 19.48 9.09
C LEU A 145 0.92 20.72 9.89
N HIS A 146 -0.22 21.31 9.56
CA HIS A 146 -0.71 22.54 10.18
C HIS A 146 -1.81 22.32 11.22
N THR A 147 -2.25 21.07 11.43
CA THR A 147 -3.38 20.75 12.30
C THR A 147 -2.97 19.76 13.39
N VAL A 148 -3.48 19.98 14.60
CA VAL A 148 -3.31 19.07 15.75
C VAL A 148 -4.48 18.06 15.78
N GLU A 149 -5.69 18.47 15.33
CA GLU A 149 -6.90 17.64 15.35
C GLU A 149 -7.20 17.03 13.99
N PRO A 150 -7.40 15.69 13.92
CA PRO A 150 -7.64 15.00 12.63
C PRO A 150 -8.98 15.36 11.98
N SER A 151 -10.02 15.66 12.78
CA SER A 151 -11.32 16.12 12.25
C SER A 151 -11.16 17.44 11.50
N PHE A 152 -10.45 18.38 12.10
CA PHE A 152 -10.14 19.67 11.50
C PHE A 152 -9.28 19.54 10.24
N ALA A 153 -8.36 18.55 10.24
CA ALA A 153 -7.53 18.26 9.07
C ALA A 153 -8.33 17.75 7.89
N ILE A 154 -9.32 16.88 8.13
CA ILE A 154 -10.18 16.34 7.07
C ILE A 154 -11.07 17.44 6.48
N ASP A 155 -11.69 18.25 7.32
CA ASP A 155 -12.54 19.37 6.87
C ASP A 155 -11.73 20.40 6.08
N ASN A 156 -10.53 20.74 6.54
CA ASN A 156 -9.61 21.60 5.80
C ASN A 156 -9.13 20.95 4.50
N ALA A 157 -8.83 19.63 4.50
CA ALA A 157 -8.43 18.93 3.30
C ALA A 157 -9.54 18.92 2.24
N MET A 158 -10.80 18.70 2.65
CA MET A 158 -11.95 18.82 1.74
C MET A 158 -12.11 20.24 1.21
N HIS A 159 -11.96 21.22 2.07
CA HIS A 159 -11.97 22.64 1.65
C HIS A 159 -10.81 22.94 0.70
N TRP A 160 -9.63 22.40 0.94
CA TRP A 160 -8.48 22.50 0.08
C TRP A 160 -8.70 21.84 -1.30
N VAL A 161 -9.30 20.65 -1.34
CA VAL A 161 -9.67 19.96 -2.59
C VAL A 161 -10.64 20.79 -3.41
N LEU A 162 -11.65 21.38 -2.74
CA LEU A 162 -12.72 22.13 -3.42
C LEU A 162 -12.29 23.56 -3.84
N THR A 163 -11.43 24.20 -3.06
CA THR A 163 -11.04 25.60 -3.29
C THR A 163 -9.75 25.78 -4.07
N TRP A 164 -8.94 24.71 -4.23
CA TRP A 164 -7.62 24.82 -4.85
C TRP A 164 -7.43 23.85 -6.01
N PRO A 165 -7.92 24.16 -7.21
CA PRO A 165 -7.69 23.37 -8.44
C PRO A 165 -6.22 23.06 -8.70
N ARG A 166 -5.31 23.88 -8.17
CA ARG A 166 -3.85 23.66 -8.26
C ARG A 166 -3.42 22.32 -7.66
N HIS A 167 -4.02 21.86 -6.56
CA HIS A 167 -3.63 20.59 -5.93
C HIS A 167 -4.13 19.40 -6.72
N THR A 168 -5.32 19.48 -7.31
CA THR A 168 -5.81 18.44 -8.22
C THR A 168 -4.99 18.37 -9.50
N LEU A 169 -4.53 19.51 -10.04
CA LEU A 169 -3.60 19.57 -11.16
C LEU A 169 -2.22 19.01 -10.79
N TRP A 170 -1.72 19.25 -9.56
CA TRP A 170 -0.47 18.67 -9.08
C TRP A 170 -0.56 17.15 -8.94
N LEU A 171 -1.66 16.62 -8.42
CA LEU A 171 -1.90 15.17 -8.37
C LEU A 171 -1.99 14.57 -9.76
N ALA A 172 -2.71 15.21 -10.68
CA ALA A 172 -2.80 14.78 -12.06
C ALA A 172 -1.42 14.80 -12.74
N ALA A 173 -0.61 15.83 -12.47
CA ALA A 173 0.75 15.93 -12.98
C ALA A 173 1.68 14.85 -12.39
N LEU A 174 1.62 14.59 -11.07
CA LEU A 174 2.35 13.51 -10.42
C LEU A 174 1.92 12.14 -10.97
N TRP A 175 0.64 11.94 -11.20
CA TRP A 175 0.10 10.73 -11.83
C TRP A 175 0.56 10.58 -13.28
N ALA A 176 0.57 11.64 -14.05
CA ALA A 176 1.05 11.64 -15.45
C ALA A 176 2.56 11.36 -15.51
N VAL A 177 3.36 11.96 -14.63
CA VAL A 177 4.80 11.67 -14.50
C VAL A 177 5.02 10.22 -14.09
N TRP A 178 4.26 9.73 -13.11
CA TRP A 178 4.31 8.33 -12.69
C TRP A 178 3.97 7.38 -13.84
N ALA A 179 2.86 7.58 -14.53
CA ALA A 179 2.43 6.75 -15.66
C ALA A 179 3.46 6.77 -16.79
N HIS A 180 4.07 7.93 -17.04
CA HIS A 180 5.12 8.07 -18.04
C HIS A 180 6.42 7.35 -17.64
N CYS A 181 6.84 7.47 -16.39
CA CYS A 181 8.00 6.73 -15.87
C CYS A 181 7.74 5.22 -15.91
N GLU A 182 6.56 4.79 -15.52
CA GLU A 182 6.17 3.38 -15.53
C GLU A 182 6.20 2.78 -16.94
N SER A 183 5.70 3.48 -17.94
CA SER A 183 5.73 3.02 -19.34
C SER A 183 7.16 2.81 -19.85
N ARG A 184 8.13 3.59 -19.37
CA ARG A 184 9.55 3.46 -19.74
C ARG A 184 10.28 2.32 -19.00
N PHE A 185 9.84 1.99 -17.78
CA PHE A 185 10.43 0.91 -16.99
C PHE A 185 9.88 -0.47 -17.35
N LEU A 186 8.68 -0.55 -17.91
CA LEU A 186 8.04 -1.81 -18.32
C LEU A 186 8.41 -2.23 -19.77
N THR A 187 9.02 -1.35 -20.55
CA THR A 187 9.46 -1.64 -21.95
C THR A 187 10.90 -2.11 -22.03
N LYS A 188 11.58 -2.34 -20.93
CA LYS A 188 12.89 -3.01 -20.84
C LYS A 188 12.73 -4.37 -20.17
#